data_f793fa56bdeaac36838dd436a7620d08
#
_entry.id   f793fa56bdeaac36838dd436a7620d08
#
_cell.length_a   1.000
_cell.length_b   1.000
_cell.length_c   1.000
_cell.angle_alpha   90.00
_cell.angle_beta   90.00
_cell.angle_gamma   90.00
#
_symmetry.space_group_name_H-M   'P 1'
#
loop_
_entity.id
_entity.type
_entity.pdbx_description
1 polymer ?
#
loop_
_entity_poly.entity_id
_entity_poly.type
_entity_poly.pdbx_seq_one_letter_code
_entity_poly.pdbx_strand_id
1 'polypeptide(L)'
;MVLSSRYRAFLFIPCILLLAPITLPQQLDQSTPNIRISVDRVDVGVIVTDARGQFVSGLRREDFHLFDNGIEQPITDFLTVDEPAQILLLIEAGPAVYLIEGGHLQAIHALLDGLSPGDRVAIARYNEAPELILEYTPDKRSAAAALDQLSFNLGFGQLNLASSLISALDWLVHVPGKKSLVLLSTGFDTSPSAAGQNLLARLRSTDVRVLAISLGGELRVTQPPDKKHSKKGAPPSDKTQIAAEGFAQADEELKAIAKANGGRAYFPETTKDFAAVFTQIAQLVRHEYNLGFVPPARDAKLHLIDVRVTGSIPANAPNAASDPAITSPYRIDHRQAYVAPE
;
A
#
# COMPACT_ATOMS: atom_id res chain seq x y z
N MET A 1 69.65 -54.77 54.90
CA MET A 1 70.83 -55.18 54.17
C MET A 1 71.06 -54.14 53.09
N VAL A 2 71.89 -53.22 53.36
CA VAL A 2 73.08 -52.78 52.67
C VAL A 2 72.86 -52.04 51.34
N LEU A 3 73.13 -50.75 51.42
CA LEU A 3 74.10 -49.92 50.67
C LEU A 3 73.65 -49.46 49.31
N SER A 4 73.94 -48.28 48.83
CA SER A 4 74.98 -47.29 49.08
C SER A 4 74.65 -45.96 48.41
N SER A 5 75.08 -44.92 49.08
CA SER A 5 75.16 -43.50 48.65
C SER A 5 76.02 -43.33 47.40
N ARG A 6 75.58 -42.41 46.48
CA ARG A 6 76.50 -41.62 45.65
C ARG A 6 75.93 -40.21 45.44
N TYR A 7 76.55 -39.26 46.11
CA TYR A 7 76.37 -37.82 45.86
C TYR A 7 76.99 -37.47 44.51
N ARG A 8 76.14 -36.77 43.63
CA ARG A 8 76.69 -36.05 42.51
C ARG A 8 76.35 -34.56 42.71
N ALA A 9 77.40 -33.77 42.91
CA ALA A 9 77.30 -32.30 42.94
C ALA A 9 76.89 -31.77 41.57
N PHE A 10 75.80 -31.02 41.55
CA PHE A 10 75.42 -30.23 40.39
C PHE A 10 75.86 -28.79 40.62
N LEU A 11 76.71 -28.29 39.72
CA LEU A 11 77.16 -26.91 39.62
C LEU A 11 75.96 -26.07 39.18
N PHE A 12 75.48 -25.12 40.01
CA PHE A 12 74.53 -24.10 39.62
C PHE A 12 75.27 -22.97 38.90
N ILE A 13 75.00 -22.80 37.61
CA ILE A 13 75.31 -21.60 36.83
C ILE A 13 74.12 -20.65 36.91
N PRO A 14 74.29 -19.45 37.49
CA PRO A 14 73.19 -18.46 37.46
C PRO A 14 73.01 -17.88 36.02
N CYS A 15 71.92 -18.24 35.38
CA CYS A 15 71.50 -17.61 34.12
C CYS A 15 70.91 -16.26 34.45
N ILE A 16 71.66 -15.19 34.21
CA ILE A 16 71.15 -13.81 34.29
C ILE A 16 70.26 -13.59 33.10
N LEU A 17 68.95 -13.62 33.31
CA LEU A 17 67.95 -13.27 32.32
C LEU A 17 67.86 -11.71 32.17
N LEU A 18 68.43 -11.17 31.11
CA LEU A 18 68.23 -9.77 30.70
C LEU A 18 66.78 -9.58 30.27
N LEU A 19 65.96 -8.99 31.14
CA LEU A 19 64.64 -8.51 30.82
C LEU A 19 64.74 -7.22 29.94
N ALA A 20 64.60 -7.39 28.63
CA ALA A 20 64.41 -6.27 27.75
C ALA A 20 62.93 -5.75 27.89
N PRO A 21 62.69 -4.44 28.00
CA PRO A 21 61.34 -3.90 28.05
C PRO A 21 60.65 -4.11 26.70
N ILE A 22 59.58 -4.91 26.67
CA ILE A 22 58.70 -5.03 25.53
C ILE A 22 57.87 -3.78 25.47
N THR A 23 58.23 -2.83 24.63
CA THR A 23 57.38 -1.71 24.26
C THR A 23 56.27 -2.24 23.33
N LEU A 24 55.08 -2.45 23.87
CA LEU A 24 53.87 -2.67 23.08
C LEU A 24 53.59 -1.40 22.27
N PRO A 25 53.41 -1.50 20.94
CA PRO A 25 52.93 -0.37 20.17
C PRO A 25 51.52 -0.03 20.66
N GLN A 26 51.33 1.17 21.21
CA GLN A 26 50.00 1.75 21.40
C GLN A 26 49.34 1.87 20.01
N GLN A 27 48.42 0.97 19.70
CA GLN A 27 47.49 1.15 18.60
C GLN A 27 46.67 2.40 18.93
N LEU A 28 46.99 3.51 18.27
CA LEU A 28 46.10 4.66 18.18
C LEU A 28 44.82 4.13 17.56
N ASP A 29 43.79 4.00 18.37
CA ASP A 29 42.43 3.76 17.95
C ASP A 29 41.97 4.99 17.12
N GLN A 30 42.21 4.95 15.79
CA GLN A 30 41.62 5.89 14.85
C GLN A 30 40.18 5.50 14.64
N SER A 31 39.38 5.55 15.68
CA SER A 31 37.92 5.63 15.51
C SER A 31 37.62 7.00 14.93
N THR A 32 37.67 7.09 13.60
CA THR A 32 37.01 8.18 12.90
C THR A 32 35.56 8.21 13.38
N PRO A 33 35.09 9.31 13.98
CA PRO A 33 33.70 9.42 14.38
C PRO A 33 32.86 9.25 13.10
N ASN A 34 32.18 8.11 13.01
CA ASN A 34 31.25 7.85 11.92
C ASN A 34 30.02 8.72 12.20
N ILE A 35 30.08 9.99 11.79
CA ILE A 35 28.94 10.90 11.89
C ILE A 35 27.90 10.37 10.92
N ARG A 36 27.00 9.52 11.41
CA ARG A 36 25.76 9.17 10.70
C ARG A 36 24.86 10.39 10.77
N ILE A 37 24.90 11.22 9.75
CA ILE A 37 23.87 12.22 9.52
C ILE A 37 22.65 11.43 9.03
N SER A 38 21.76 11.06 9.94
CA SER A 38 20.44 10.61 9.57
C SER A 38 19.66 11.83 9.13
N VAL A 39 19.58 12.06 7.85
CA VAL A 39 18.61 13.01 7.31
C VAL A 39 17.30 12.26 7.24
N ASP A 40 16.40 12.52 8.20
CA ASP A 40 15.06 11.96 8.17
C ASP A 40 14.30 12.61 7.00
N ARG A 41 14.30 11.91 5.89
CA ARG A 41 13.61 12.29 4.68
C ARG A 41 12.23 11.66 4.66
N VAL A 42 11.26 12.42 4.22
CA VAL A 42 9.91 11.92 3.95
C VAL A 42 9.75 11.76 2.44
N ASP A 43 9.42 10.56 2.02
CA ASP A 43 9.13 10.22 0.63
C ASP A 43 7.62 10.22 0.40
N VAL A 44 7.18 10.90 -0.65
CA VAL A 44 5.78 11.02 -1.06
C VAL A 44 5.63 10.45 -2.47
N GLY A 45 5.04 9.26 -2.57
CA GLY A 45 4.66 8.67 -3.85
C GLY A 45 3.46 9.38 -4.45
N VAL A 46 3.58 9.84 -5.69
CA VAL A 46 2.57 10.63 -6.40
C VAL A 46 2.23 9.97 -7.72
N ILE A 47 0.95 9.68 -7.94
CA ILE A 47 0.44 9.26 -9.24
C ILE A 47 -0.27 10.45 -9.88
N VAL A 48 0.15 10.80 -11.08
CA VAL A 48 -0.51 11.83 -11.90
C VAL A 48 -1.19 11.15 -13.08
N THR A 49 -2.49 11.34 -13.23
CA THR A 49 -3.26 10.79 -14.35
C THR A 49 -4.00 11.88 -15.11
N ASP A 50 -4.20 11.64 -16.41
CA ASP A 50 -5.04 12.47 -17.26
C ASP A 50 -6.54 12.20 -17.02
N ALA A 51 -7.39 12.89 -17.77
CA ALA A 51 -8.86 12.72 -17.71
C ALA A 51 -9.34 11.31 -18.09
N ARG A 52 -8.50 10.52 -18.79
CA ARG A 52 -8.78 9.12 -19.15
C ARG A 52 -8.28 8.14 -18.09
N GLY A 53 -7.62 8.64 -17.02
CA GLY A 53 -7.01 7.83 -15.97
C GLY A 53 -5.68 7.20 -16.38
N GLN A 54 -5.05 7.64 -17.50
CA GLN A 54 -3.74 7.17 -17.92
C GLN A 54 -2.65 7.91 -17.16
N PHE A 55 -1.58 7.21 -16.78
CA PHE A 55 -0.43 7.81 -16.13
C PHE A 55 0.22 8.86 -17.04
N VAL A 56 0.47 10.05 -16.52
CA VAL A 56 1.14 11.13 -17.21
C VAL A 56 2.64 10.99 -16.96
N SER A 57 3.39 10.59 -17.97
CA SER A 57 4.85 10.45 -17.93
C SER A 57 5.54 11.74 -18.37
N GLY A 58 6.82 11.89 -17.99
CA GLY A 58 7.68 12.99 -18.46
C GLY A 58 7.55 14.29 -17.67
N LEU A 59 6.80 14.32 -16.57
CA LEU A 59 6.84 15.41 -15.63
C LEU A 59 8.20 15.47 -14.95
N ARG A 60 8.68 16.69 -14.67
CA ARG A 60 9.96 16.97 -14.04
C ARG A 60 9.73 17.52 -12.64
N ARG A 61 10.77 17.54 -11.82
CA ARG A 61 10.71 18.07 -10.44
C ARG A 61 10.10 19.48 -10.39
N GLU A 62 10.41 20.33 -11.35
CA GLU A 62 9.93 21.72 -11.45
C GLU A 62 8.42 21.83 -11.69
N ASP A 63 7.79 20.75 -12.16
CA ASP A 63 6.35 20.70 -12.39
C ASP A 63 5.57 20.43 -11.10
N PHE A 64 6.25 20.04 -10.00
CA PHE A 64 5.63 19.67 -8.73
C PHE A 64 5.86 20.72 -7.65
N HIS A 65 4.82 20.98 -6.88
CA HIS A 65 4.83 21.79 -5.65
C HIS A 65 4.32 20.94 -4.51
N LEU A 66 5.15 20.75 -3.47
CA LEU A 66 4.83 19.96 -2.29
C LEU A 66 4.64 20.90 -1.09
N PHE A 67 3.56 20.68 -0.34
CA PHE A 67 3.24 21.48 0.83
C PHE A 67 3.14 20.60 2.07
N ASP A 68 3.72 21.06 3.18
CA ASP A 68 3.59 20.49 4.53
C ASP A 68 2.81 21.46 5.40
N ASN A 69 1.64 21.06 5.90
CA ASN A 69 0.72 21.92 6.65
C ASN A 69 0.44 23.26 5.93
N GLY A 70 0.35 23.23 4.60
CA GLY A 70 0.08 24.39 3.76
C GLY A 70 1.31 25.27 3.46
N ILE A 71 2.49 24.93 3.97
CA ILE A 71 3.75 25.64 3.70
C ILE A 71 4.54 24.87 2.64
N GLU A 72 4.87 25.53 1.54
CA GLU A 72 5.64 24.91 0.45
C GLU A 72 7.03 24.46 0.93
N GLN A 73 7.39 23.22 0.57
CA GLN A 73 8.66 22.60 0.93
C GLN A 73 9.52 22.36 -0.32
N PRO A 74 10.83 22.56 -0.24
CA PRO A 74 11.72 22.22 -1.33
C PRO A 74 11.76 20.70 -1.53
N ILE A 75 11.54 20.25 -2.77
CA ILE A 75 11.72 18.84 -3.16
C ILE A 75 13.22 18.60 -3.28
N THR A 76 13.80 17.83 -2.36
CA THR A 76 15.24 17.53 -2.31
C THR A 76 15.59 16.36 -3.23
N ASP A 77 14.68 15.42 -3.39
CA ASP A 77 14.84 14.23 -4.23
C ASP A 77 13.64 14.06 -5.13
N PHE A 78 13.90 13.67 -6.38
CA PHE A 78 12.88 13.42 -7.38
C PHE A 78 13.25 12.20 -8.20
N LEU A 79 12.38 11.20 -8.21
CA LEU A 79 12.55 9.98 -8.98
C LEU A 79 11.25 9.64 -9.71
N THR A 80 11.37 9.24 -10.96
CA THR A 80 10.28 8.53 -11.65
C THR A 80 10.49 7.05 -11.37
N VAL A 81 9.53 6.44 -10.67
CA VAL A 81 9.61 5.03 -10.27
C VAL A 81 8.88 4.19 -11.31
N ASP A 82 9.59 3.25 -11.90
CA ASP A 82 9.07 2.16 -12.75
C ASP A 82 9.69 0.85 -12.24
N GLU A 83 9.22 0.40 -11.08
CA GLU A 83 9.72 -0.79 -10.41
C GLU A 83 8.67 -1.90 -10.40
N PRO A 84 9.10 -3.18 -10.35
CA PRO A 84 8.19 -4.28 -10.15
C PRO A 84 7.33 -4.11 -8.91
N ALA A 85 6.02 -4.23 -9.08
CA ALA A 85 5.05 -4.05 -8.00
C ALA A 85 4.88 -5.35 -7.19
N GLN A 86 4.70 -5.20 -5.86
CA GLN A 86 4.23 -6.25 -4.97
C GLN A 86 2.74 -5.98 -4.69
N ILE A 87 1.86 -6.78 -5.25
CA ILE A 87 0.41 -6.55 -5.21
C ILE A 87 -0.25 -7.59 -4.32
N LEU A 88 -0.91 -7.14 -3.25
CA LEU A 88 -1.80 -7.98 -2.47
C LEU A 88 -3.23 -7.78 -2.94
N LEU A 89 -3.87 -8.83 -3.47
CA LEU A 89 -5.31 -8.87 -3.65
C LEU A 89 -5.97 -9.30 -2.35
N LEU A 90 -6.75 -8.41 -1.74
CA LEU A 90 -7.54 -8.72 -0.54
C LEU A 90 -9.02 -8.74 -0.93
N ILE A 91 -9.63 -9.92 -0.93
CA ILE A 91 -10.96 -10.16 -1.49
C ILE A 91 -11.94 -10.47 -0.37
N GLU A 92 -13.03 -9.72 -0.31
CA GLU A 92 -14.14 -10.03 0.58
C GLU A 92 -14.76 -11.41 0.24
N ALA A 93 -14.91 -12.24 1.25
CA ALA A 93 -15.50 -13.57 1.13
C ALA A 93 -16.78 -13.71 1.99
N GLY A 94 -17.45 -12.59 2.22
CA GLY A 94 -18.71 -12.54 2.97
C GLY A 94 -19.91 -13.05 2.16
N PRO A 95 -21.07 -13.25 2.84
CA PRO A 95 -22.27 -13.79 2.22
C PRO A 95 -22.82 -12.97 1.04
N ALA A 96 -22.61 -11.64 1.08
CA ALA A 96 -23.06 -10.75 0.00
C ALA A 96 -22.33 -11.04 -1.32
N VAL A 97 -21.05 -11.38 -1.25
CA VAL A 97 -20.21 -11.67 -2.44
C VAL A 97 -20.60 -12.99 -3.10
N TYR A 98 -21.12 -13.94 -2.34
CA TYR A 98 -21.64 -15.19 -2.89
C TYR A 98 -22.85 -14.97 -3.85
N LEU A 99 -23.61 -13.89 -3.63
CA LEU A 99 -24.76 -13.55 -4.47
C LEU A 99 -24.35 -12.89 -5.81
N ILE A 100 -23.09 -12.57 -5.96
CA ILE A 100 -22.55 -11.97 -7.18
C ILE A 100 -22.05 -13.12 -8.06
N GLU A 101 -22.47 -13.19 -9.33
CA GLU A 101 -22.20 -14.29 -10.27
C GLU A 101 -20.70 -14.44 -10.69
N GLY A 102 -19.77 -13.99 -9.85
CA GLY A 102 -18.34 -14.17 -10.07
C GLY A 102 -17.74 -13.29 -11.18
N GLY A 103 -18.50 -12.37 -11.76
CA GLY A 103 -18.03 -11.49 -12.82
C GLY A 103 -16.80 -10.65 -12.42
N HIS A 104 -16.74 -10.21 -11.16
CA HIS A 104 -15.59 -9.53 -10.59
C HIS A 104 -14.34 -10.43 -10.53
N LEU A 105 -14.48 -11.73 -10.19
CA LEU A 105 -13.35 -12.66 -10.17
C LEU A 105 -12.82 -12.91 -11.58
N GLN A 106 -13.71 -13.11 -12.57
CA GLN A 106 -13.29 -13.22 -13.96
C GLN A 106 -12.55 -11.96 -14.42
N ALA A 107 -13.00 -10.78 -14.00
CA ALA A 107 -12.36 -9.52 -14.34
C ALA A 107 -10.96 -9.35 -13.72
N ILE A 108 -10.63 -10.03 -12.59
CA ILE A 108 -9.29 -9.99 -12.01
C ILE A 108 -8.23 -10.55 -12.98
N HIS A 109 -8.59 -11.45 -13.88
CA HIS A 109 -7.68 -11.91 -14.93
C HIS A 109 -7.14 -10.75 -15.76
N ALA A 110 -7.91 -9.68 -15.98
CA ALA A 110 -7.43 -8.48 -16.67
C ALA A 110 -6.30 -7.76 -15.91
N LEU A 111 -6.30 -7.80 -14.56
CA LEU A 111 -5.15 -7.34 -13.77
C LEU A 111 -3.93 -8.24 -14.03
N LEU A 112 -4.10 -9.55 -13.88
CA LEU A 112 -3.00 -10.51 -14.05
C LEU A 112 -2.37 -10.42 -15.45
N ASP A 113 -3.20 -10.26 -16.50
CA ASP A 113 -2.75 -10.10 -17.87
C ASP A 113 -1.99 -8.79 -18.08
N GLY A 114 -2.41 -7.72 -17.39
CA GLY A 114 -1.77 -6.40 -17.45
C GLY A 114 -0.47 -6.29 -16.67
N LEU A 115 -0.17 -7.22 -15.75
CA LEU A 115 1.06 -7.19 -14.96
C LEU A 115 2.28 -7.54 -15.82
N SER A 116 3.41 -6.90 -15.51
CA SER A 116 4.69 -7.18 -16.15
C SER A 116 5.39 -8.41 -15.53
N PRO A 117 6.40 -8.99 -16.21
CA PRO A 117 7.05 -10.22 -15.73
C PRO A 117 7.71 -10.13 -14.36
N GLY A 118 8.12 -8.93 -13.93
CA GLY A 118 8.73 -8.71 -12.61
C GLY A 118 7.73 -8.49 -11.48
N ASP A 119 6.47 -8.21 -11.80
CA ASP A 119 5.44 -7.96 -10.78
C ASP A 119 5.07 -9.28 -10.07
N ARG A 120 4.78 -9.17 -8.78
CA ARG A 120 4.38 -10.32 -7.97
C ARG A 120 3.03 -10.06 -7.35
N VAL A 121 2.22 -11.08 -7.29
CA VAL A 121 0.89 -11.03 -6.70
C VAL A 121 0.76 -12.04 -5.56
N ALA A 122 0.15 -11.62 -4.48
CA ALA A 122 -0.35 -12.46 -3.41
C ALA A 122 -1.86 -12.33 -3.34
N ILE A 123 -2.55 -13.37 -2.89
CA ILE A 123 -4.01 -13.39 -2.79
C ILE A 123 -4.40 -13.76 -1.37
N ALA A 124 -5.22 -12.94 -0.76
CA ALA A 124 -5.86 -13.20 0.51
C ALA A 124 -7.37 -12.96 0.38
N ARG A 125 -8.15 -13.70 1.15
CA ARG A 125 -9.57 -13.42 1.35
C ARG A 125 -9.83 -12.99 2.78
N TYR A 126 -10.93 -12.30 3.03
CA TYR A 126 -11.33 -11.97 4.39
C TYR A 126 -12.85 -12.06 4.60
N ASN A 127 -13.21 -12.38 5.81
CA ASN A 127 -14.52 -12.20 6.40
C ASN A 127 -14.35 -11.73 7.86
N GLU A 128 -14.22 -12.62 8.82
CA GLU A 128 -13.89 -12.28 10.23
C GLU A 128 -12.42 -11.92 10.42
N ALA A 129 -11.53 -12.56 9.65
CA ALA A 129 -10.09 -12.32 9.62
C ALA A 129 -9.53 -12.58 8.22
N PRO A 130 -8.38 -12.00 7.87
CA PRO A 130 -7.73 -12.28 6.60
C PRO A 130 -7.09 -13.67 6.61
N GLU A 131 -7.21 -14.37 5.49
CA GLU A 131 -6.61 -15.68 5.23
C GLU A 131 -5.81 -15.59 3.93
N LEU A 132 -4.51 -15.90 4.01
CA LEU A 132 -3.64 -15.94 2.84
C LEU A 132 -3.93 -17.21 2.04
N ILE A 133 -4.29 -17.04 0.76
CA ILE A 133 -4.59 -18.14 -0.17
C ILE A 133 -3.39 -18.45 -1.05
N LEU A 134 -2.67 -17.41 -1.46
CA LEU A 134 -1.47 -17.53 -2.29
C LEU A 134 -0.42 -16.53 -1.83
N GLU A 135 0.77 -17.02 -1.54
CA GLU A 135 1.94 -16.16 -1.27
C GLU A 135 2.43 -15.45 -2.53
N TYR A 136 3.28 -14.42 -2.36
CA TYR A 136 3.80 -13.64 -3.47
C TYR A 136 4.47 -14.49 -4.55
N THR A 137 3.91 -14.48 -5.74
CA THR A 137 4.44 -15.18 -6.91
C THR A 137 4.45 -14.30 -8.16
N PRO A 138 5.45 -14.41 -9.04
CA PRO A 138 5.41 -13.84 -10.39
C PRO A 138 4.64 -14.75 -11.37
N ASP A 139 4.27 -15.98 -10.98
CA ASP A 139 3.57 -16.92 -11.85
C ASP A 139 2.08 -16.60 -11.90
N LYS A 140 1.67 -15.94 -12.98
CA LYS A 140 0.28 -15.55 -13.24
C LYS A 140 -0.67 -16.75 -13.34
N ARG A 141 -0.19 -17.92 -13.77
CA ARG A 141 -1.03 -19.12 -13.86
C ARG A 141 -1.37 -19.67 -12.48
N SER A 142 -0.39 -19.69 -11.58
CA SER A 142 -0.64 -20.04 -10.17
C SER A 142 -1.61 -19.07 -9.52
N ALA A 143 -1.50 -17.77 -9.81
CA ALA A 143 -2.42 -16.75 -9.30
C ALA A 143 -3.84 -16.96 -9.86
N ALA A 144 -3.99 -17.21 -11.15
CA ALA A 144 -5.28 -17.50 -11.78
C ALA A 144 -5.92 -18.75 -11.17
N ALA A 145 -5.16 -19.84 -11.03
CA ALA A 145 -5.66 -21.08 -10.42
C ALA A 145 -6.10 -20.90 -8.97
N ALA A 146 -5.41 -20.03 -8.20
CA ALA A 146 -5.81 -19.70 -6.84
C ALA A 146 -7.13 -18.91 -6.79
N LEU A 147 -7.35 -18.00 -7.75
CA LEU A 147 -8.61 -17.27 -7.88
C LEU A 147 -9.77 -18.20 -8.21
N ASP A 148 -9.56 -19.16 -9.12
CA ASP A 148 -10.59 -20.14 -9.53
C ASP A 148 -10.99 -21.08 -8.39
N GLN A 149 -10.11 -21.25 -7.39
CA GLN A 149 -10.35 -22.09 -6.22
C GLN A 149 -10.93 -21.32 -5.02
N LEU A 150 -11.12 -19.99 -5.14
CA LEU A 150 -11.70 -19.22 -4.07
C LEU A 150 -13.11 -19.73 -3.72
N SER A 151 -13.30 -20.07 -2.46
CA SER A 151 -14.59 -20.42 -1.91
C SER A 151 -15.13 -19.31 -1.04
N PHE A 152 -16.39 -19.02 -1.18
CA PHE A 152 -17.10 -18.00 -0.40
C PHE A 152 -17.94 -18.67 0.68
N ASN A 153 -17.94 -18.07 1.87
CA ASN A 153 -18.70 -18.63 2.99
C ASN A 153 -20.13 -18.11 2.96
N LEU A 154 -21.09 -19.03 2.89
CA LEU A 154 -22.53 -18.74 2.98
C LEU A 154 -22.99 -18.44 4.41
N GLY A 155 -22.13 -18.57 5.41
CA GLY A 155 -22.48 -18.39 6.81
C GLY A 155 -22.81 -16.94 7.17
N PHE A 156 -23.62 -16.78 8.23
CA PHE A 156 -23.89 -15.51 8.88
C PHE A 156 -22.66 -15.12 9.74
N GLY A 157 -21.52 -14.87 9.11
CA GLY A 157 -20.29 -14.45 9.78
C GLY A 157 -20.22 -12.93 9.92
N GLN A 158 -19.39 -12.49 10.85
CA GLN A 158 -19.01 -11.07 10.92
C GLN A 158 -18.15 -10.73 9.70
N LEU A 159 -18.26 -9.51 9.22
CA LEU A 159 -17.43 -8.96 8.17
C LEU A 159 -16.56 -7.86 8.77
N ASN A 160 -15.31 -8.20 9.07
CA ASN A 160 -14.38 -7.31 9.78
C ASN A 160 -13.39 -6.65 8.81
N LEU A 161 -13.88 -5.70 8.00
CA LEU A 161 -13.09 -4.98 7.01
C LEU A 161 -11.92 -4.23 7.65
N ALA A 162 -12.19 -3.39 8.66
CA ALA A 162 -11.16 -2.57 9.28
C ALA A 162 -10.06 -3.41 9.94
N SER A 163 -10.43 -4.43 10.70
CA SER A 163 -9.47 -5.33 11.37
C SER A 163 -8.65 -6.15 10.35
N SER A 164 -9.29 -6.61 9.27
CA SER A 164 -8.62 -7.36 8.21
C SER A 164 -7.62 -6.49 7.42
N LEU A 165 -7.97 -5.24 7.14
CA LEU A 165 -7.06 -4.29 6.51
C LEU A 165 -5.87 -3.97 7.40
N ILE A 166 -6.06 -3.74 8.71
CA ILE A 166 -4.95 -3.52 9.64
C ILE A 166 -3.99 -4.70 9.60
N SER A 167 -4.50 -5.93 9.71
CA SER A 167 -3.67 -7.14 9.68
C SER A 167 -2.92 -7.29 8.34
N ALA A 168 -3.58 -6.99 7.21
CA ALA A 168 -2.95 -7.02 5.90
C ALA A 168 -1.84 -5.95 5.77
N LEU A 169 -2.07 -4.75 6.27
CA LEU A 169 -1.08 -3.67 6.28
C LEU A 169 0.12 -4.03 7.16
N ASP A 170 -0.10 -4.65 8.33
CA ASP A 170 0.98 -5.08 9.22
C ASP A 170 1.83 -6.19 8.58
N TRP A 171 1.21 -7.11 7.85
CA TRP A 171 1.93 -8.10 7.08
C TRP A 171 2.77 -7.46 5.95
N LEU A 172 2.19 -6.48 5.23
CA LEU A 172 2.84 -5.79 4.12
C LEU A 172 4.06 -4.96 4.53
N VAL A 173 4.19 -4.53 5.79
CA VAL A 173 5.40 -3.83 6.27
C VAL A 173 6.66 -4.67 6.04
N HIS A 174 6.56 -5.99 6.14
CA HIS A 174 7.68 -6.91 6.00
C HIS A 174 7.99 -7.28 4.53
N VAL A 175 7.15 -6.87 3.58
CA VAL A 175 7.35 -7.12 2.15
C VAL A 175 8.24 -6.02 1.57
N PRO A 176 9.39 -6.36 0.95
CA PRO A 176 10.29 -5.37 0.37
C PRO A 176 9.73 -4.82 -0.95
N GLY A 177 10.17 -3.61 -1.32
CA GLY A 177 9.84 -2.97 -2.59
C GLY A 177 8.52 -2.20 -2.59
N LYS A 178 8.09 -1.78 -3.77
CA LYS A 178 6.86 -1.01 -3.99
C LYS A 178 5.63 -1.89 -3.76
N LYS A 179 4.78 -1.49 -2.82
CA LYS A 179 3.64 -2.28 -2.35
C LYS A 179 2.31 -1.62 -2.68
N SER A 180 1.37 -2.42 -3.16
CA SER A 180 -0.02 -2.00 -3.36
C SER A 180 -0.97 -3.07 -2.82
N LEU A 181 -2.01 -2.63 -2.13
CA LEU A 181 -3.11 -3.47 -1.72
C LEU A 181 -4.32 -3.16 -2.60
N VAL A 182 -4.79 -4.14 -3.34
CA VAL A 182 -6.02 -4.06 -4.14
C VAL A 182 -7.12 -4.72 -3.34
N LEU A 183 -8.01 -3.90 -2.80
CA LEU A 183 -9.14 -4.33 -1.97
C LEU A 183 -10.38 -4.51 -2.84
N LEU A 184 -10.96 -5.69 -2.84
CA LEU A 184 -12.29 -5.95 -3.40
C LEU A 184 -13.25 -6.13 -2.23
N SER A 185 -14.17 -5.19 -2.07
CA SER A 185 -15.07 -5.16 -0.92
C SER A 185 -16.41 -4.53 -1.26
N THR A 186 -17.44 -4.94 -0.55
CA THR A 186 -18.73 -4.24 -0.53
C THR A 186 -18.66 -2.92 0.24
N GLY A 187 -17.62 -2.75 1.08
CA GLY A 187 -17.45 -1.61 2.00
C GLY A 187 -18.25 -1.74 3.29
N PHE A 188 -19.03 -2.81 3.45
CA PHE A 188 -19.70 -3.08 4.72
C PHE A 188 -18.69 -3.57 5.76
N ASP A 189 -18.84 -3.08 6.98
CA ASP A 189 -17.99 -3.46 8.11
C ASP A 189 -18.83 -3.69 9.36
N THR A 190 -18.64 -4.82 9.99
CA THR A 190 -19.24 -5.14 11.29
C THR A 190 -18.23 -5.02 12.44
N SER A 191 -17.02 -4.54 12.15
CA SER A 191 -15.99 -4.27 13.16
C SER A 191 -16.47 -3.23 14.18
N PRO A 192 -15.97 -3.27 15.43
CA PRO A 192 -16.20 -2.19 16.37
C PRO A 192 -15.74 -0.83 15.80
N SER A 193 -16.47 0.24 16.09
CA SER A 193 -16.18 1.60 15.59
C SER A 193 -14.76 2.10 15.89
N ALA A 194 -14.15 1.63 17.00
CA ALA A 194 -12.76 1.91 17.31
C ALA A 194 -11.76 1.35 16.27
N ALA A 195 -12.11 0.23 15.61
CA ALA A 195 -11.26 -0.35 14.57
C ALA A 195 -11.13 0.56 13.35
N GLY A 196 -12.19 1.24 12.94
CA GLY A 196 -12.15 2.20 11.84
C GLY A 196 -11.22 3.39 12.09
N GLN A 197 -11.21 3.92 13.32
CA GLN A 197 -10.28 5.01 13.71
C GLN A 197 -8.83 4.53 13.68
N ASN A 198 -8.56 3.33 14.20
CA ASN A 198 -7.23 2.72 14.18
C ASN A 198 -6.78 2.44 12.74
N LEU A 199 -7.69 2.00 11.86
CA LEU A 199 -7.40 1.80 10.44
C LEU A 199 -6.95 3.10 9.76
N LEU A 200 -7.69 4.20 9.94
CA LEU A 200 -7.32 5.48 9.34
C LEU A 200 -5.96 5.99 9.83
N ALA A 201 -5.66 5.83 11.13
CA ALA A 201 -4.34 6.15 11.66
C ALA A 201 -3.24 5.28 11.01
N ARG A 202 -3.50 3.97 10.88
CA ARG A 202 -2.57 3.03 10.26
C ARG A 202 -2.32 3.32 8.79
N LEU A 203 -3.37 3.64 8.03
CA LEU A 203 -3.28 4.03 6.62
C LEU A 203 -2.42 5.28 6.40
N ARG A 204 -2.53 6.28 7.28
CA ARG A 204 -1.72 7.51 7.20
C ARG A 204 -0.25 7.29 7.53
N SER A 205 0.09 6.24 8.28
CA SER A 205 1.47 5.91 8.67
C SER A 205 2.15 4.88 7.77
N THR A 206 1.45 4.31 6.78
CA THR A 206 2.00 3.31 5.87
C THR A 206 2.41 3.89 4.52
N ASP A 207 3.36 3.24 3.86
CA ASP A 207 3.76 3.47 2.47
C ASP A 207 2.97 2.59 1.47
N VAL A 208 2.11 1.70 1.98
CA VAL A 208 1.29 0.81 1.14
C VAL A 208 0.14 1.58 0.52
N ARG A 209 0.05 1.59 -0.80
CA ARG A 209 -1.07 2.20 -1.52
C ARG A 209 -2.29 1.27 -1.53
N VAL A 210 -3.44 1.76 -1.11
CA VAL A 210 -4.70 1.00 -1.16
C VAL A 210 -5.56 1.45 -2.33
N LEU A 211 -5.85 0.52 -3.23
CA LEU A 211 -6.75 0.69 -4.37
C LEU A 211 -8.02 -0.10 -4.09
N ALA A 212 -9.10 0.58 -3.74
CA ALA A 212 -10.35 -0.06 -3.35
C ALA A 212 -11.29 -0.21 -4.54
N ILE A 213 -11.88 -1.38 -4.72
CA ILE A 213 -12.86 -1.69 -5.76
C ILE A 213 -14.16 -2.11 -5.07
N SER A 214 -15.21 -1.31 -5.24
CA SER A 214 -16.51 -1.60 -4.66
C SER A 214 -17.21 -2.75 -5.40
N LEU A 215 -17.67 -3.73 -4.65
CA LEU A 215 -18.56 -4.80 -5.13
C LEU A 215 -20.04 -4.40 -5.03
N GLY A 216 -20.32 -3.23 -4.43
CA GLY A 216 -21.69 -2.74 -4.20
C GLY A 216 -22.47 -2.48 -5.50
N GLY A 217 -21.79 -2.13 -6.59
CA GLY A 217 -22.42 -1.92 -7.90
C GLY A 217 -23.11 -3.19 -8.44
N GLU A 218 -22.39 -4.32 -8.43
CA GLU A 218 -22.94 -5.61 -8.84
C GLU A 218 -24.16 -6.04 -7.97
N LEU A 219 -24.07 -5.83 -6.64
CA LEU A 219 -25.17 -6.15 -5.74
C LEU A 219 -26.44 -5.32 -6.00
N ARG A 220 -26.29 -4.04 -6.39
CA ARG A 220 -27.41 -3.18 -6.75
C ARG A 220 -28.09 -3.62 -8.03
N VAL A 221 -27.33 -4.13 -9.00
CA VAL A 221 -27.84 -4.61 -10.29
C VAL A 221 -28.54 -5.97 -10.13
N THR A 222 -27.99 -6.87 -9.31
CA THR A 222 -28.56 -8.22 -9.09
C THR A 222 -29.82 -8.21 -8.24
N GLN A 223 -30.09 -7.13 -7.49
CA GLN A 223 -31.32 -6.94 -6.72
C GLN A 223 -32.16 -5.80 -7.33
N PRO A 224 -32.79 -5.99 -8.48
CA PRO A 224 -33.63 -4.94 -9.05
C PRO A 224 -34.81 -4.66 -8.08
N PRO A 225 -35.17 -3.38 -7.91
CA PRO A 225 -36.32 -3.01 -7.08
C PRO A 225 -37.54 -3.80 -7.55
N ASP A 226 -38.29 -4.31 -6.59
CA ASP A 226 -39.43 -5.21 -6.80
C ASP A 226 -40.47 -4.55 -7.74
N LYS A 227 -40.32 -4.75 -9.06
CA LYS A 227 -41.16 -4.13 -10.10
C LYS A 227 -42.61 -4.57 -10.02
N LYS A 228 -42.91 -5.64 -9.26
CA LYS A 228 -44.26 -6.19 -9.13
C LYS A 228 -45.18 -5.41 -8.20
N HIS A 229 -44.66 -4.54 -7.33
CA HIS A 229 -45.46 -3.77 -6.37
C HIS A 229 -45.27 -2.24 -6.46
N SER A 230 -44.40 -1.75 -7.33
CA SER A 230 -44.17 -0.34 -7.53
C SER A 230 -45.25 0.24 -8.44
N LYS A 231 -46.26 0.86 -7.88
CA LYS A 231 -47.14 1.78 -8.63
C LYS A 231 -46.27 2.89 -9.19
N LYS A 232 -46.38 3.16 -10.52
CA LYS A 232 -45.67 4.22 -11.20
C LYS A 232 -45.86 5.56 -10.45
N GLY A 233 -44.77 6.08 -9.82
CA GLY A 233 -44.83 7.33 -9.03
C GLY A 233 -44.93 7.16 -7.51
N ALA A 234 -44.93 5.93 -6.97
CA ALA A 234 -44.83 5.75 -5.53
C ALA A 234 -43.39 5.99 -5.04
N PRO A 235 -43.18 6.61 -3.87
CA PRO A 235 -41.85 6.70 -3.27
C PRO A 235 -41.31 5.30 -3.03
N PRO A 236 -39.96 5.14 -3.04
CA PRO A 236 -39.33 3.86 -2.73
C PRO A 236 -39.76 3.36 -1.34
N SER A 237 -39.90 2.05 -1.18
CA SER A 237 -40.23 1.49 0.13
C SER A 237 -39.11 1.81 1.13
N ASP A 238 -39.43 1.93 2.43
CA ASP A 238 -38.46 2.17 3.50
C ASP A 238 -37.27 1.20 3.42
N LYS A 239 -37.52 -0.07 3.09
CA LYS A 239 -36.45 -1.09 2.93
C LYS A 239 -35.51 -0.78 1.77
N THR A 240 -36.04 -0.29 0.65
CA THR A 240 -35.24 0.07 -0.53
C THR A 240 -34.39 1.33 -0.22
N GLN A 241 -34.94 2.27 0.53
CA GLN A 241 -34.24 3.46 0.95
C GLN A 241 -33.11 3.14 1.93
N ILE A 242 -33.40 2.33 2.97
CA ILE A 242 -32.39 1.86 3.95
C ILE A 242 -31.24 1.12 3.26
N ALA A 243 -31.55 0.24 2.29
CA ALA A 243 -30.52 -0.45 1.53
C ALA A 243 -29.65 0.52 0.70
N ALA A 244 -30.27 1.50 0.05
CA ALA A 244 -29.55 2.50 -0.75
C ALA A 244 -28.63 3.39 0.11
N GLU A 245 -29.11 3.79 1.28
CA GLU A 245 -28.32 4.56 2.26
C GLU A 245 -27.12 3.74 2.78
N GLY A 246 -27.33 2.44 3.09
CA GLY A 246 -26.27 1.53 3.50
C GLY A 246 -25.15 1.38 2.45
N PHE A 247 -25.50 1.23 1.18
CA PHE A 247 -24.52 1.18 0.09
C PHE A 247 -23.80 2.52 -0.12
N ALA A 248 -24.50 3.65 0.02
CA ALA A 248 -23.87 4.96 -0.08
C ALA A 248 -22.84 5.18 1.03
N GLN A 249 -23.16 4.78 2.25
CA GLN A 249 -22.22 4.84 3.38
C GLN A 249 -21.01 3.92 3.16
N ALA A 250 -21.22 2.70 2.68
CA ALA A 250 -20.15 1.77 2.35
C ALA A 250 -19.21 2.32 1.26
N ASP A 251 -19.75 2.96 0.23
CA ASP A 251 -18.96 3.63 -0.81
C ASP A 251 -18.12 4.78 -0.23
N GLU A 252 -18.66 5.59 0.71
CA GLU A 252 -17.90 6.65 1.37
C GLU A 252 -16.79 6.08 2.26
N GLU A 253 -17.00 4.94 2.92
CA GLU A 253 -15.96 4.25 3.69
C GLU A 253 -14.80 3.81 2.78
N LEU A 254 -15.09 3.17 1.65
CA LEU A 254 -14.08 2.78 0.68
C LEU A 254 -13.32 3.99 0.11
N LYS A 255 -13.99 5.12 -0.14
CA LYS A 255 -13.34 6.37 -0.54
C LYS A 255 -12.40 6.90 0.54
N ALA A 256 -12.85 6.89 1.79
CA ALA A 256 -12.06 7.35 2.94
C ALA A 256 -10.80 6.49 3.13
N ILE A 257 -10.94 5.16 3.06
CA ILE A 257 -9.85 4.20 3.14
C ILE A 257 -8.80 4.47 2.05
N ALA A 258 -9.23 4.53 0.80
CA ALA A 258 -8.32 4.75 -0.32
C ALA A 258 -7.65 6.13 -0.26
N LYS A 259 -8.41 7.19 0.06
CA LYS A 259 -7.87 8.55 0.13
C LYS A 259 -6.85 8.74 1.24
N ALA A 260 -6.97 8.02 2.37
CA ALA A 260 -6.12 8.20 3.54
C ALA A 260 -4.62 8.02 3.23
N ASN A 261 -4.27 7.17 2.26
CA ASN A 261 -2.88 6.88 1.87
C ASN A 261 -2.55 7.18 0.40
N GLY A 262 -3.37 8.01 -0.26
CA GLY A 262 -3.11 8.41 -1.65
C GLY A 262 -3.45 7.34 -2.68
N GLY A 263 -4.29 6.39 -2.31
CA GLY A 263 -4.89 5.45 -3.25
C GLY A 263 -6.16 5.98 -3.90
N ARG A 264 -6.91 5.07 -4.53
CA ARG A 264 -8.12 5.40 -5.28
C ARG A 264 -9.22 4.37 -5.04
N ALA A 265 -10.46 4.82 -4.95
CA ALA A 265 -11.64 3.96 -4.94
C ALA A 265 -12.31 3.96 -6.31
N TYR A 266 -12.76 2.79 -6.74
CA TYR A 266 -13.45 2.52 -7.99
C TYR A 266 -14.81 1.90 -7.71
N PHE A 267 -15.82 2.24 -8.52
CA PHE A 267 -17.20 1.81 -8.33
C PHE A 267 -17.76 1.22 -9.63
N PRO A 268 -17.22 0.09 -10.11
CA PRO A 268 -17.71 -0.58 -11.31
C PRO A 268 -19.10 -1.17 -11.08
N GLU A 269 -19.94 -1.21 -12.10
CA GLU A 269 -21.30 -1.76 -12.05
C GLU A 269 -21.43 -3.04 -12.88
N THR A 270 -20.58 -3.23 -13.88
CA THR A 270 -20.62 -4.38 -14.79
C THR A 270 -19.28 -5.09 -14.85
N THR A 271 -19.27 -6.37 -15.25
CA THR A 271 -18.03 -7.14 -15.48
C THR A 271 -17.05 -6.41 -16.42
N LYS A 272 -17.56 -5.69 -17.43
CA LYS A 272 -16.73 -4.91 -18.34
C LYS A 272 -16.06 -3.74 -17.63
N ASP A 273 -16.77 -3.06 -16.72
CA ASP A 273 -16.23 -1.95 -15.95
C ASP A 273 -15.15 -2.47 -14.97
N PHE A 274 -15.37 -3.62 -14.33
CA PHE A 274 -14.35 -4.27 -13.50
C PHE A 274 -13.07 -4.56 -14.32
N ALA A 275 -13.20 -5.15 -15.52
CA ALA A 275 -12.04 -5.42 -16.37
C ALA A 275 -11.28 -4.15 -16.75
N ALA A 276 -12.00 -3.06 -17.06
CA ALA A 276 -11.39 -1.76 -17.35
C ALA A 276 -10.64 -1.19 -16.12
N VAL A 277 -11.22 -1.30 -14.92
CA VAL A 277 -10.59 -0.89 -13.66
C VAL A 277 -9.33 -1.71 -13.39
N PHE A 278 -9.37 -3.02 -13.52
CA PHE A 278 -8.20 -3.89 -13.30
C PHE A 278 -7.08 -3.62 -14.30
N THR A 279 -7.41 -3.37 -15.57
CA THR A 279 -6.42 -2.96 -16.59
C THR A 279 -5.76 -1.64 -16.19
N GLN A 280 -6.54 -0.66 -15.72
CA GLN A 280 -6.00 0.61 -15.23
C GLN A 280 -5.10 0.42 -14.01
N ILE A 281 -5.52 -0.40 -13.05
CA ILE A 281 -4.73 -0.70 -11.84
C ILE A 281 -3.38 -1.32 -12.20
N ALA A 282 -3.35 -2.29 -13.14
CA ALA A 282 -2.12 -2.91 -13.60
C ALA A 282 -1.09 -1.90 -14.12
N GLN A 283 -1.54 -0.83 -14.74
CA GLN A 283 -0.67 0.26 -15.18
C GLN A 283 -0.23 1.16 -14.02
N LEU A 284 -1.14 1.50 -13.10
CA LEU A 284 -0.86 2.45 -12.02
C LEU A 284 0.04 1.90 -10.93
N VAL A 285 0.02 0.59 -10.65
CA VAL A 285 0.82 -0.01 -9.57
C VAL A 285 2.32 0.08 -9.82
N ARG A 286 2.76 0.25 -11.06
CA ARG A 286 4.17 0.32 -11.45
C ARG A 286 4.72 1.74 -11.45
N HIS A 287 3.90 2.71 -11.89
CA HIS A 287 4.36 4.05 -12.19
C HIS A 287 3.98 5.03 -11.09
N GLU A 288 4.96 5.76 -10.60
CA GLU A 288 4.75 6.91 -9.73
C GLU A 288 5.94 7.86 -9.80
N TYR A 289 5.72 9.08 -9.36
CA TYR A 289 6.76 10.02 -9.00
C TYR A 289 7.01 9.92 -7.51
N ASN A 290 8.26 9.83 -7.10
CA ASN A 290 8.63 9.89 -5.68
C ASN A 290 9.25 11.25 -5.40
N LEU A 291 8.62 12.01 -4.50
CA LEU A 291 9.07 13.33 -4.07
C LEU A 291 9.64 13.21 -2.65
N GLY A 292 10.96 13.41 -2.52
CA GLY A 292 11.60 13.44 -1.21
C GLY A 292 11.74 14.88 -0.70
N PHE A 293 11.43 15.11 0.58
CA PHE A 293 11.69 16.38 1.25
C PHE A 293 12.14 16.15 2.69
N VAL A 294 12.77 17.16 3.27
CA VAL A 294 13.19 17.16 4.68
C VAL A 294 12.10 17.87 5.48
N PRO A 295 11.46 17.19 6.45
CA PRO A 295 10.43 17.79 7.29
C PRO A 295 10.94 19.04 8.01
N PRO A 296 10.18 20.14 8.06
CA PRO A 296 10.58 21.36 8.76
C PRO A 296 10.56 21.21 10.28
N ALA A 297 9.80 20.23 10.80
CA ALA A 297 9.66 19.96 12.22
C ALA A 297 9.92 18.48 12.55
N ARG A 298 10.46 18.26 13.77
CA ARG A 298 10.64 16.95 14.40
C ARG A 298 9.81 16.94 15.66
N ASP A 299 8.53 16.64 15.57
CA ASP A 299 7.59 16.80 16.66
C ASP A 299 6.69 15.58 16.87
N ALA A 300 6.95 14.48 16.13
CA ALA A 300 6.17 13.24 16.19
C ALA A 300 4.66 13.44 15.95
N LYS A 301 4.27 14.55 15.31
CA LYS A 301 2.87 14.84 15.02
C LYS A 301 2.47 14.47 13.60
N LEU A 302 1.17 14.41 13.39
CA LEU A 302 0.58 14.24 12.07
C LEU A 302 0.65 15.55 11.30
N HIS A 303 1.35 15.55 10.17
CA HIS A 303 1.44 16.65 9.21
C HIS A 303 0.61 16.35 7.97
N LEU A 304 -0.08 17.36 7.43
CA LEU A 304 -0.85 17.23 6.21
C LEU A 304 0.04 17.50 4.99
N ILE A 305 -0.07 16.65 3.98
CA ILE A 305 0.61 16.82 2.70
C ILE A 305 -0.40 17.25 1.65
N ASP A 306 -0.02 18.24 0.82
CA ASP A 306 -0.67 18.59 -0.42
C ASP A 306 0.37 18.61 -1.55
N VAL A 307 0.02 18.08 -2.72
CA VAL A 307 0.87 18.08 -3.90
C VAL A 307 0.10 18.68 -5.07
N ARG A 308 0.70 19.65 -5.72
CA ARG A 308 0.13 20.29 -6.91
C ARG A 308 1.08 20.12 -8.10
N VAL A 309 0.50 20.05 -9.28
CA VAL A 309 1.24 19.98 -10.55
C VAL A 309 0.84 21.16 -11.41
N THR A 310 1.83 21.96 -11.81
CA THR A 310 1.64 23.20 -12.59
C THR A 310 2.17 23.10 -14.01
N GLY A 311 2.75 21.97 -14.39
CA GLY A 311 3.35 21.76 -15.72
C GLY A 311 2.34 21.84 -16.86
N SER A 312 2.81 22.38 -17.98
CA SER A 312 2.07 22.33 -19.25
C SER A 312 1.88 20.89 -19.67
N ILE A 313 0.70 20.57 -20.21
CA ILE A 313 0.42 19.24 -20.76
C ILE A 313 1.55 18.84 -21.71
N PRO A 314 2.26 17.71 -21.50
CA PRO A 314 3.25 17.24 -22.47
C PRO A 314 2.57 17.11 -23.85
N ALA A 315 3.26 17.53 -24.90
CA ALA A 315 2.72 17.58 -26.27
C ALA A 315 2.15 16.24 -26.79
N ASN A 316 2.44 15.14 -26.09
CA ASN A 316 1.97 13.79 -26.38
C ASN A 316 0.68 13.39 -25.63
N ALA A 317 0.10 14.25 -24.77
CA ALA A 317 -1.16 13.97 -24.13
C ALA A 317 -2.30 14.25 -25.13
N PRO A 318 -3.09 13.23 -25.53
CA PRO A 318 -4.15 13.45 -26.50
C PRO A 318 -5.23 14.36 -25.91
N ASN A 319 -5.37 15.55 -26.50
CA ASN A 319 -6.47 16.51 -26.35
C ASN A 319 -7.09 16.62 -24.94
N ALA A 320 -6.46 17.41 -24.07
CA ALA A 320 -7.17 18.01 -22.95
C ALA A 320 -8.11 19.07 -23.55
N ALA A 321 -9.36 18.71 -23.76
CA ALA A 321 -10.41 19.64 -24.12
C ALA A 321 -10.53 20.68 -22.99
N SER A 322 -10.41 21.91 -23.37
CA SER A 322 -10.52 23.10 -22.57
C SER A 322 -11.92 23.24 -21.93
N ASP A 323 -12.07 22.66 -20.74
CA ASP A 323 -13.14 23.04 -19.84
C ASP A 323 -12.56 24.05 -18.83
N PRO A 324 -12.97 25.33 -18.87
CA PRO A 324 -12.42 26.38 -18.02
C PRO A 324 -12.75 26.21 -16.52
N ALA A 325 -13.56 25.23 -16.14
CA ALA A 325 -13.88 24.92 -14.75
C ALA A 325 -12.89 23.95 -14.09
N ILE A 326 -12.00 23.31 -14.86
CA ILE A 326 -11.01 22.36 -14.33
C ILE A 326 -9.71 23.12 -14.05
N THR A 327 -9.44 23.39 -12.79
CA THR A 327 -8.23 24.10 -12.30
C THR A 327 -6.92 23.32 -12.55
N SER A 328 -6.98 22.04 -12.85
CA SER A 328 -5.86 21.20 -13.28
C SER A 328 -6.37 20.12 -14.23
N PRO A 329 -5.72 19.91 -15.39
CA PRO A 329 -6.07 18.85 -16.32
C PRO A 329 -5.70 17.45 -15.77
N TYR A 330 -5.09 17.40 -14.60
CA TYR A 330 -4.57 16.19 -13.97
C TYR A 330 -5.33 15.83 -12.71
N ARG A 331 -5.51 14.53 -12.50
CA ARG A 331 -5.82 13.99 -11.18
C ARG A 331 -4.52 13.57 -10.52
N ILE A 332 -4.33 14.02 -9.28
CA ILE A 332 -3.13 13.78 -8.49
C ILE A 332 -3.54 12.94 -7.28
N ASP A 333 -2.96 11.74 -7.15
CA ASP A 333 -3.18 10.87 -6.01
C ASP A 333 -1.88 10.75 -5.21
N HIS A 334 -1.91 11.13 -3.95
CA HIS A 334 -0.79 11.06 -3.00
C HIS A 334 -1.30 10.84 -1.58
N ARG A 335 -0.46 10.36 -0.67
CA ARG A 335 -0.85 10.27 0.74
C ARG A 335 -1.18 11.65 1.30
N GLN A 336 -2.21 11.73 2.14
CA GLN A 336 -2.74 13.00 2.64
C GLN A 336 -1.97 13.50 3.89
N ALA A 337 -1.21 12.63 4.53
CA ALA A 337 -0.50 12.97 5.77
C ALA A 337 0.68 12.03 6.01
N TYR A 338 1.56 12.43 6.92
CA TYR A 338 2.63 11.59 7.48
C TYR A 338 2.82 11.95 8.96
N VAL A 339 3.48 11.07 9.71
CA VAL A 339 3.93 11.38 11.07
C VAL A 339 5.35 11.91 10.96
N ALA A 340 5.58 13.13 11.44
CA ALA A 340 6.91 13.71 11.45
C ALA A 340 7.85 12.89 12.34
N PRO A 341 9.18 12.80 12.02
CA PRO A 341 10.15 12.14 12.89
C PRO A 341 10.23 12.79 14.26
N GLU A 342 10.81 12.09 15.23
CA GLU A 342 11.10 12.59 16.59
C GLU A 342 12.37 13.45 16.62
#